data_8495f75f7c87d09c488ca78a0ac41b4e
#
_entry.id   8495f75f7c87d09c488ca78a0ac41b4e
#
_cell.length_a   1.000
_cell.length_b   1.000
_cell.length_c   1.000
_cell.angle_alpha   90.00
_cell.angle_beta   90.00
_cell.angle_gamma   90.00
#
_symmetry.space_group_name_H-M   'P 1'
#
loop_
_entity.id
_entity.type
_entity.pdbx_description
1 polymer ?
#
loop_
_entity_poly.entity_id
_entity_poly.type
_entity_poly.pdbx_seq_one_letter_code
_entity_poly.pdbx_strand_id
1 'polypeptide(L)'
;LRTYGYELSLGWRDQIQVLGKPFNYNVRATLSDYRSYITKFDNKDKILSNYYEGQRLGDIWGFEVDGLFKTDEEAQEYTKNVLDCSIINGRMTGGFLAGDLKYVDLDGDHKLTIGKNTVNDPGDQKILGNSLASLQYGFTFGFDWMGFDFSAFFQGTGNHYWYPAGMNMSFWGPYSYSYVS
;
A
#
# COMPACT_ATOMS: atom_id res chain seq x y z
N LEU A 1 -16.51 14.67 -4.04
CA LEU A 1 -15.38 14.38 -3.16
C LEU A 1 -15.38 15.29 -1.95
N ARG A 2 -14.97 14.74 -0.81
CA ARG A 2 -14.67 15.50 0.42
C ARG A 2 -13.25 15.17 0.84
N THR A 3 -12.39 16.19 0.90
CA THR A 3 -11.00 16.05 1.35
C THR A 3 -10.82 16.78 2.66
N TYR A 4 -10.14 16.17 3.60
CA TYR A 4 -9.68 16.76 4.84
C TYR A 4 -8.29 16.26 5.19
N GLY A 5 -7.55 17.07 5.92
CA GLY A 5 -6.19 16.75 6.31
C GLY A 5 -5.63 17.80 7.26
N TYR A 6 -4.37 17.64 7.56
CA TYR A 6 -3.60 18.61 8.35
C TYR A 6 -2.24 18.83 7.73
N GLU A 7 -1.69 19.99 8.03
CA GLU A 7 -0.33 20.37 7.68
C GLU A 7 0.32 21.00 8.91
N LEU A 8 1.49 20.52 9.28
CA LEU A 8 2.28 21.02 10.38
C LEU A 8 3.65 21.44 9.87
N SER A 9 4.12 22.62 10.29
CA SER A 9 5.47 23.10 10.03
C SER A 9 6.05 23.66 11.31
N LEU A 10 7.16 23.10 11.77
CA LEU A 10 7.90 23.54 12.93
C LEU A 10 9.29 23.99 12.48
N GLY A 11 9.73 25.13 12.97
CA GLY A 11 11.05 25.66 12.69
C GLY A 11 11.71 26.18 13.96
N TRP A 12 12.99 25.92 14.09
CA TRP A 12 13.82 26.43 15.17
C TRP A 12 15.10 27.00 14.60
N ARG A 13 15.51 28.15 15.11
CA ARG A 13 16.82 28.78 14.84
C ARG A 13 17.41 29.26 16.13
N ASP A 14 18.69 29.00 16.31
CA ASP A 14 19.40 29.48 17.48
C ASP A 14 20.89 29.62 17.20
N GLN A 15 21.62 30.24 18.14
CA GLN A 15 23.04 30.45 18.10
C GLN A 15 23.64 30.00 19.43
N ILE A 16 24.68 29.20 19.37
CA ILE A 16 25.45 28.78 20.52
C ILE A 16 26.94 29.15 20.33
N GLN A 17 27.71 29.19 21.39
CA GLN A 17 29.13 29.38 21.29
C GLN A 17 29.84 28.02 21.28
N VAL A 18 30.59 27.76 20.20
CA VAL A 18 31.42 26.56 20.05
C VAL A 18 32.87 26.98 19.85
N LEU A 19 33.76 26.59 20.76
CA LEU A 19 35.18 27.00 20.80
C LEU A 19 35.36 28.53 20.75
N GLY A 20 34.48 29.26 21.44
CA GLY A 20 34.55 30.74 21.49
C GLY A 20 34.12 31.43 20.19
N LYS A 21 33.55 30.72 19.25
CA LYS A 21 32.99 31.24 17.98
C LYS A 21 31.49 30.97 17.88
N PRO A 22 30.73 31.89 17.26
CA PRO A 22 29.30 31.68 17.06
C PRO A 22 29.05 30.48 16.12
N PHE A 23 28.18 29.60 16.54
CA PHE A 23 27.64 28.49 15.75
C PHE A 23 26.14 28.73 15.60
N ASN A 24 25.71 29.09 14.39
CA ASN A 24 24.32 29.28 14.08
C ASN A 24 23.75 27.99 13.51
N TYR A 25 22.56 27.59 13.95
CA TYR A 25 21.91 26.43 13.39
C TYR A 25 20.41 26.65 13.19
N ASN A 26 19.86 25.91 12.27
CA ASN A 26 18.44 25.89 12.02
C ASN A 26 17.95 24.46 11.77
N VAL A 27 16.73 24.19 12.23
CA VAL A 27 16.02 22.94 12.02
C VAL A 27 14.62 23.28 11.57
N ARG A 28 14.12 22.58 10.56
CA ARG A 28 12.73 22.66 10.14
C ARG A 28 12.18 21.26 9.90
N ALA A 29 11.01 20.99 10.46
CA ALA A 29 10.24 19.77 10.21
C ALA A 29 8.88 20.12 9.62
N THR A 30 8.45 19.36 8.64
CA THR A 30 7.12 19.46 8.03
C THR A 30 6.45 18.10 8.04
N LEU A 31 5.16 18.07 8.28
CA LEU A 31 4.33 16.88 8.26
C LEU A 31 2.95 17.23 7.70
N SER A 32 2.48 16.49 6.71
CA SER A 32 1.11 16.62 6.21
C SER A 32 0.50 15.25 5.93
N ASP A 33 -0.79 15.13 6.18
CA ASP A 33 -1.60 13.98 5.76
C ASP A 33 -2.97 14.48 5.31
N TYR A 34 -3.51 13.83 4.27
CA TYR A 34 -4.85 14.14 3.78
C TYR A 34 -5.59 12.86 3.37
N ARG A 35 -6.91 12.93 3.40
CA ARG A 35 -7.79 11.84 2.99
C ARG A 35 -8.94 12.38 2.18
N SER A 36 -9.21 11.76 1.04
CA SER A 36 -10.30 12.12 0.13
C SER A 36 -11.32 11.00 0.09
N TYR A 37 -12.59 11.33 0.27
CA TYR A 37 -13.70 10.38 0.24
C TYR A 37 -14.70 10.74 -0.84
N ILE A 38 -15.26 9.73 -1.46
CA ILE A 38 -16.30 9.86 -2.46
C ILE A 38 -17.63 10.11 -1.73
N THR A 39 -18.22 11.28 -1.94
CA THR A 39 -19.45 11.68 -1.26
C THR A 39 -20.71 11.30 -1.98
N LYS A 40 -20.61 11.06 -3.30
CA LYS A 40 -21.74 10.63 -4.13
C LYS A 40 -21.22 9.95 -5.38
N PHE A 41 -21.74 8.77 -5.68
CA PHE A 41 -21.49 8.02 -6.91
C PHE A 41 -22.68 7.09 -7.18
N ASP A 42 -23.01 6.86 -8.46
CA ASP A 42 -24.12 5.97 -8.83
C ASP A 42 -23.66 4.50 -8.86
N ASN A 43 -23.52 3.94 -7.69
CA ASN A 43 -23.19 2.55 -7.42
C ASN A 43 -23.86 2.14 -6.11
N LYS A 44 -25.15 1.85 -6.17
CA LYS A 44 -26.00 1.57 -5.00
C LYS A 44 -25.56 0.32 -4.25
N ASP A 45 -25.13 -0.69 -4.98
CA ASP A 45 -24.69 -1.97 -4.43
C ASP A 45 -23.25 -1.93 -3.92
N LYS A 46 -22.55 -0.79 -4.11
CA LYS A 46 -21.16 -0.58 -3.74
C LYS A 46 -20.23 -1.68 -4.29
N ILE A 47 -20.37 -1.95 -5.60
CA ILE A 47 -19.53 -2.89 -6.33
C ILE A 47 -18.08 -2.40 -6.29
N LEU A 48 -17.14 -3.27 -5.88
CA LEU A 48 -15.74 -2.92 -5.62
C LEU A 48 -14.92 -2.62 -6.88
N SER A 49 -15.34 -3.10 -8.04
CA SER A 49 -14.70 -2.80 -9.33
C SER A 49 -14.95 -1.38 -9.83
N ASN A 50 -15.74 -0.59 -9.12
CA ASN A 50 -16.05 0.81 -9.45
C ASN A 50 -16.00 1.68 -8.19
N TYR A 51 -16.08 3.00 -8.37
CA TYR A 51 -16.21 3.91 -7.24
C TYR A 51 -17.55 3.72 -6.52
N TYR A 52 -17.58 3.96 -5.22
CA TYR A 52 -18.80 3.93 -4.41
C TYR A 52 -18.81 5.03 -3.34
N GLU A 53 -19.98 5.39 -2.88
CA GLU A 53 -20.14 6.39 -1.82
C GLU A 53 -19.55 5.89 -0.50
N GLY A 54 -18.69 6.71 0.10
CA GLY A 54 -17.95 6.42 1.31
C GLY A 54 -16.56 5.81 1.07
N GLN A 55 -16.21 5.47 -0.17
CA GLN A 55 -14.89 4.97 -0.52
C GLN A 55 -13.82 6.05 -0.29
N ARG A 56 -12.70 5.68 0.34
CA ARG A 56 -11.50 6.50 0.32
C ARG A 56 -10.85 6.39 -1.05
N LEU A 57 -10.56 7.52 -1.66
CA LEU A 57 -9.92 7.56 -2.98
C LEU A 57 -8.54 6.92 -2.88
N GLY A 58 -8.24 6.04 -3.82
CA GLY A 58 -6.99 5.31 -3.90
C GLY A 58 -6.93 4.00 -3.13
N ASP A 59 -8.00 3.58 -2.43
CA ASP A 59 -8.03 2.26 -1.77
C ASP A 59 -7.87 1.14 -2.78
N ILE A 60 -6.99 0.20 -2.43
CA ILE A 60 -6.66 -0.99 -3.22
C ILE A 60 -7.28 -2.20 -2.52
N TRP A 61 -8.29 -2.79 -3.15
CA TRP A 61 -8.88 -4.06 -2.72
C TRP A 61 -8.10 -5.24 -3.29
N GLY A 62 -7.91 -6.28 -2.51
CA GLY A 62 -7.24 -7.50 -2.94
C GLY A 62 -7.25 -8.57 -1.86
N PHE A 63 -6.71 -9.74 -2.22
CA PHE A 63 -6.56 -10.87 -1.31
C PHE A 63 -5.35 -10.68 -0.40
N GLU A 64 -5.50 -11.00 0.87
CA GLU A 64 -4.38 -11.04 1.81
C GLU A 64 -3.50 -12.25 1.58
N VAL A 65 -2.18 -12.06 1.72
CA VAL A 65 -1.20 -13.11 1.56
C VAL A 65 -0.39 -13.26 2.85
N ASP A 66 -0.32 -14.47 3.39
CA ASP A 66 0.50 -14.85 4.55
C ASP A 66 1.83 -15.52 4.14
N GLY A 67 2.47 -15.00 3.09
CA GLY A 67 3.74 -15.48 2.58
C GLY A 67 3.63 -16.47 1.43
N LEU A 68 4.62 -17.37 1.34
CA LEU A 68 4.72 -18.39 0.30
C LEU A 68 4.73 -19.79 0.94
N PHE A 69 4.17 -20.77 0.25
CA PHE A 69 4.33 -22.17 0.64
C PHE A 69 5.79 -22.60 0.51
N LYS A 70 6.32 -23.26 1.54
CA LYS A 70 7.71 -23.72 1.57
C LYS A 70 7.89 -25.08 0.92
N THR A 71 6.87 -25.93 1.00
CA THR A 71 6.86 -27.28 0.42
C THR A 71 5.51 -27.60 -0.20
N ASP A 72 5.49 -28.61 -1.08
CA ASP A 72 4.25 -29.09 -1.70
C ASP A 72 3.33 -29.73 -0.66
N GLU A 73 3.88 -30.40 0.36
CA GLU A 73 3.12 -31.00 1.45
C GLU A 73 2.39 -29.92 2.28
N GLU A 74 3.06 -28.79 2.57
CA GLU A 74 2.42 -27.64 3.25
C GLU A 74 1.26 -27.10 2.41
N ALA A 75 1.45 -26.95 1.11
CA ALA A 75 0.41 -26.45 0.21
C ALA A 75 -0.80 -27.39 0.13
N GLN A 76 -0.55 -28.71 0.08
CA GLN A 76 -1.61 -29.71 0.06
C GLN A 76 -2.37 -29.77 1.40
N GLU A 77 -1.66 -29.72 2.53
CA GLU A 77 -2.28 -29.69 3.84
C GLU A 77 -3.13 -28.43 4.04
N TYR A 78 -2.61 -27.29 3.60
CA TYR A 78 -3.34 -26.01 3.65
C TYR A 78 -4.61 -26.05 2.80
N THR A 79 -4.51 -26.55 1.57
CA THR A 79 -5.65 -26.71 0.65
C THR A 79 -6.75 -27.59 1.24
N LYS A 80 -6.35 -28.65 1.98
CA LYS A 80 -7.30 -29.57 2.59
C LYS A 80 -7.98 -29.01 3.85
N ASN A 81 -7.23 -28.26 4.67
CA ASN A 81 -7.66 -27.94 6.03
C ASN A 81 -8.04 -26.46 6.25
N VAL A 82 -7.58 -25.57 5.39
CA VAL A 82 -7.76 -24.13 5.59
C VAL A 82 -8.47 -23.47 4.42
N LEU A 83 -7.93 -23.56 3.21
CA LEU A 83 -8.45 -22.85 2.05
C LEU A 83 -8.30 -23.73 0.81
N ASP A 84 -9.41 -24.14 0.21
CA ASP A 84 -9.39 -24.89 -1.03
C ASP A 84 -9.00 -24.00 -2.21
N CYS A 85 -7.75 -24.10 -2.58
CA CYS A 85 -7.14 -23.33 -3.66
C CYS A 85 -7.20 -24.02 -5.02
N SER A 86 -7.89 -25.14 -5.13
CA SER A 86 -8.13 -25.83 -6.42
C SER A 86 -9.00 -25.03 -7.35
N ILE A 87 -9.84 -24.16 -6.79
CA ILE A 87 -10.75 -23.28 -7.54
C ILE A 87 -10.64 -21.87 -6.98
N ILE A 88 -10.15 -20.94 -7.80
CA ILE A 88 -10.11 -19.51 -7.47
C ILE A 88 -11.11 -18.77 -8.36
N ASN A 89 -12.08 -18.08 -7.75
CA ASN A 89 -13.14 -17.35 -8.46
C ASN A 89 -13.81 -18.18 -9.57
N GLY A 90 -14.09 -19.47 -9.28
CA GLY A 90 -14.72 -20.39 -10.21
C GLY A 90 -13.81 -20.93 -11.33
N ARG A 91 -12.51 -20.67 -11.27
CA ARG A 91 -11.52 -21.22 -12.21
C ARG A 91 -10.68 -22.29 -11.54
N MET A 92 -10.55 -23.45 -12.18
CA MET A 92 -9.65 -24.51 -11.73
C MET A 92 -8.20 -24.05 -11.89
N THR A 93 -7.41 -24.21 -10.82
CA THR A 93 -5.99 -23.80 -10.77
C THR A 93 -5.05 -24.99 -10.76
N GLY A 94 -5.56 -26.19 -10.50
CA GLY A 94 -4.74 -27.39 -10.29
C GLY A 94 -4.19 -27.52 -8.87
N GLY A 95 -4.53 -26.60 -7.97
CA GLY A 95 -4.01 -26.54 -6.60
C GLY A 95 -2.74 -25.69 -6.47
N PHE A 96 -2.26 -25.54 -5.24
CA PHE A 96 -1.03 -24.82 -4.93
C PHE A 96 0.15 -25.75 -4.73
N LEU A 97 1.33 -25.23 -5.05
CA LEU A 97 2.62 -25.87 -4.90
C LEU A 97 3.57 -25.00 -4.08
N ALA A 98 4.71 -25.53 -3.74
CA ALA A 98 5.80 -24.77 -3.13
C ALA A 98 6.18 -23.56 -3.99
N GLY A 99 6.28 -22.40 -3.34
CA GLY A 99 6.55 -21.11 -4.02
C GLY A 99 5.31 -20.32 -4.42
N ASP A 100 4.11 -20.91 -4.37
CA ASP A 100 2.87 -20.18 -4.61
C ASP A 100 2.48 -19.31 -3.40
N LEU A 101 1.63 -18.31 -3.64
CA LEU A 101 1.12 -17.39 -2.63
C LEU A 101 0.15 -18.11 -1.68
N LYS A 102 0.39 -17.95 -0.37
CA LYS A 102 -0.48 -18.46 0.68
C LYS A 102 -1.54 -17.43 1.01
N TYR A 103 -2.71 -17.53 0.39
CA TYR A 103 -3.83 -16.63 0.62
C TYR A 103 -4.53 -16.93 1.93
N VAL A 104 -5.11 -15.89 2.53
CA VAL A 104 -5.86 -15.99 3.80
C VAL A 104 -7.34 -16.13 3.49
N ASP A 105 -7.99 -17.12 4.10
CA ASP A 105 -9.43 -17.25 4.14
C ASP A 105 -10.00 -16.24 5.16
N LEU A 106 -10.63 -15.18 4.67
CA LEU A 106 -11.11 -14.09 5.52
C LEU A 106 -12.55 -14.28 6.01
N ASP A 107 -13.37 -14.98 5.26
CA ASP A 107 -14.78 -15.22 5.61
C ASP A 107 -15.03 -16.61 6.23
N GLY A 108 -14.04 -17.50 6.16
CA GLY A 108 -14.05 -18.81 6.81
C GLY A 108 -14.86 -19.85 6.06
N ASP A 109 -15.12 -19.65 4.77
CA ASP A 109 -15.89 -20.57 3.93
C ASP A 109 -15.05 -21.64 3.24
N HIS A 110 -13.74 -21.64 3.46
CA HIS A 110 -12.71 -22.51 2.87
C HIS A 110 -12.57 -22.36 1.34
N LYS A 111 -12.95 -21.22 0.77
CA LYS A 111 -12.86 -20.96 -0.67
C LYS A 111 -12.28 -19.59 -0.92
N LEU A 112 -11.38 -19.46 -1.89
CA LEU A 112 -10.85 -18.17 -2.29
C LEU A 112 -11.80 -17.50 -3.30
N THR A 113 -12.62 -16.57 -2.82
CA THR A 113 -13.63 -15.90 -3.64
C THR A 113 -13.65 -14.39 -3.48
N ILE A 114 -14.24 -13.71 -4.46
CA ILE A 114 -14.56 -12.29 -4.36
C ILE A 114 -15.98 -12.03 -3.81
N GLY A 115 -16.65 -13.08 -3.34
CA GLY A 115 -18.06 -13.00 -2.93
C GLY A 115 -18.93 -12.40 -4.04
N LYS A 116 -19.80 -11.46 -3.68
CA LYS A 116 -20.55 -10.65 -4.65
C LYS A 116 -19.78 -9.45 -5.19
N ASN A 117 -18.51 -9.34 -4.83
CA ASN A 117 -17.66 -8.22 -5.19
C ASN A 117 -18.26 -6.85 -4.77
N THR A 118 -18.83 -6.80 -3.58
CA THR A 118 -19.42 -5.60 -2.98
C THR A 118 -18.83 -5.32 -1.60
N VAL A 119 -18.97 -4.10 -1.10
CA VAL A 119 -18.50 -3.75 0.26
C VAL A 119 -19.12 -4.63 1.35
N ASN A 120 -20.37 -5.08 1.15
CA ASN A 120 -21.08 -5.89 2.14
C ASN A 120 -20.79 -7.40 2.01
N ASP A 121 -20.26 -7.81 0.86
CA ASP A 121 -19.93 -9.20 0.56
C ASP A 121 -18.71 -9.22 -0.37
N PRO A 122 -17.50 -8.93 0.20
CA PRO A 122 -16.26 -8.87 -0.57
C PRO A 122 -15.59 -10.25 -0.73
N GLY A 123 -16.13 -11.32 -0.11
CA GLY A 123 -15.43 -12.59 0.03
C GLY A 123 -14.14 -12.40 0.79
N ASP A 124 -13.04 -12.97 0.29
CA ASP A 124 -11.71 -12.86 0.90
C ASP A 124 -10.94 -11.59 0.55
N GLN A 125 -11.62 -10.60 -0.03
CA GLN A 125 -10.98 -9.33 -0.33
C GLN A 125 -11.06 -8.37 0.85
N LYS A 126 -9.97 -7.62 1.05
CA LYS A 126 -9.90 -6.48 1.97
C LYS A 126 -9.13 -5.32 1.37
N ILE A 127 -9.18 -4.16 2.01
CA ILE A 127 -8.34 -3.02 1.64
C ILE A 127 -6.91 -3.33 2.10
N LEU A 128 -6.01 -3.55 1.14
CA LEU A 128 -4.60 -3.86 1.38
C LEU A 128 -3.76 -2.60 1.60
N GLY A 129 -4.18 -1.48 1.04
CA GLY A 129 -3.47 -0.23 1.14
C GLY A 129 -4.11 0.88 0.32
N ASN A 130 -3.39 1.97 0.14
CA ASN A 130 -3.86 3.10 -0.64
C ASN A 130 -2.79 3.58 -1.61
N SER A 131 -3.17 3.85 -2.85
CA SER A 131 -2.27 4.28 -3.94
C SER A 131 -1.92 5.77 -3.91
N LEU A 132 -2.54 6.55 -3.02
CA LEU A 132 -2.24 7.97 -2.89
C LEU A 132 -1.19 8.19 -1.81
N ALA A 133 -0.14 8.93 -2.13
CA ALA A 133 0.90 9.35 -1.20
C ALA A 133 0.37 10.48 -0.29
N SER A 134 -0.53 10.14 0.64
CA SER A 134 -1.21 11.13 1.48
C SER A 134 -0.33 11.65 2.62
N LEU A 135 0.45 10.78 3.24
CA LEU A 135 1.38 11.17 4.30
C LEU A 135 2.69 11.64 3.70
N GLN A 136 3.04 12.90 3.94
CA GLN A 136 4.29 13.51 3.48
C GLN A 136 5.02 14.12 4.67
N TYR A 137 6.33 13.97 4.71
CA TYR A 137 7.16 14.56 5.74
C TYR A 137 8.46 15.08 5.16
N GLY A 138 8.97 16.11 5.80
CA GLY A 138 10.25 16.71 5.44
C GLY A 138 11.02 17.14 6.68
N PHE A 139 12.34 17.12 6.58
CA PHE A 139 13.24 17.60 7.62
C PHE A 139 14.39 18.34 6.97
N THR A 140 14.66 19.55 7.45
CA THR A 140 15.83 20.35 7.05
C THR A 140 16.67 20.63 8.28
N PHE A 141 17.96 20.44 8.16
CA PHE A 141 18.94 20.85 9.14
C PHE A 141 20.02 21.66 8.45
N GLY A 142 20.39 22.79 9.02
CA GLY A 142 21.47 23.62 8.52
C GLY A 142 22.27 24.25 9.67
N PHE A 143 23.54 24.55 9.42
CA PHE A 143 24.36 25.32 10.30
C PHE A 143 25.42 26.14 9.54
N ASP A 144 25.82 27.23 10.10
CA ASP A 144 27.06 27.94 9.71
C ASP A 144 28.01 28.10 10.91
N TRP A 145 29.28 27.86 10.65
CA TRP A 145 30.31 27.96 11.64
C TRP A 145 31.68 28.16 11.02
N MET A 146 32.40 29.21 11.45
CA MET A 146 33.77 29.51 11.03
C MET A 146 33.99 29.54 9.50
N GLY A 147 33.01 30.00 8.75
CA GLY A 147 33.04 30.04 7.26
C GLY A 147 32.61 28.76 6.56
N PHE A 148 32.17 27.73 7.31
CA PHE A 148 31.55 26.55 6.77
C PHE A 148 30.02 26.69 6.85
N ASP A 149 29.35 26.52 5.70
CA ASP A 149 27.91 26.39 5.57
C ASP A 149 27.54 24.96 5.27
N PHE A 150 26.61 24.41 6.02
CA PHE A 150 26.05 23.08 5.76
C PHE A 150 24.52 23.14 5.72
N SER A 151 23.92 22.46 4.75
CA SER A 151 22.48 22.25 4.70
C SER A 151 22.16 20.84 4.19
N ALA A 152 21.27 20.16 4.90
CA ALA A 152 20.74 18.87 4.50
C ALA A 152 19.21 18.91 4.50
N PHE A 153 18.60 18.36 3.45
CA PHE A 153 17.16 18.24 3.32
C PHE A 153 16.78 16.78 3.09
N PHE A 154 15.83 16.32 3.88
CA PHE A 154 15.25 14.99 3.79
C PHE A 154 13.75 15.13 3.54
N GLN A 155 13.21 14.31 2.62
CA GLN A 155 11.77 14.21 2.46
C GLN A 155 11.39 12.77 2.20
N GLY A 156 10.16 12.43 2.59
CA GLY A 156 9.63 11.10 2.35
C GLY A 156 8.11 11.12 2.30
N THR A 157 7.58 10.02 1.79
CA THR A 157 6.15 9.70 1.80
C THR A 157 5.93 8.39 2.53
N GLY A 158 4.85 8.32 3.30
CA GLY A 158 4.43 7.11 3.98
C GLY A 158 3.11 6.59 3.45
N ASN A 159 2.81 5.31 3.77
CA ASN A 159 1.53 4.68 3.43
C ASN A 159 1.15 4.79 1.95
N HIS A 160 2.14 4.68 1.07
CA HIS A 160 1.97 4.70 -0.37
C HIS A 160 2.18 3.30 -0.92
N TYR A 161 1.14 2.74 -1.52
CA TYR A 161 1.14 1.41 -2.11
C TYR A 161 1.04 1.52 -3.62
N TRP A 162 1.82 0.71 -4.31
CA TRP A 162 1.74 0.61 -5.75
C TRP A 162 1.22 -0.77 -6.14
N TYR A 163 0.21 -0.77 -7.01
CA TYR A 163 -0.33 -1.99 -7.60
C TYR A 163 0.01 -2.03 -9.09
N PRO A 164 0.81 -3.02 -9.55
CA PRO A 164 1.11 -3.19 -10.96
C PRO A 164 -0.15 -3.68 -11.69
N ALA A 165 -0.97 -2.75 -12.18
CA ALA A 165 -2.15 -3.08 -12.95
C ALA A 165 -1.79 -3.70 -14.30
N GLY A 166 -2.66 -4.57 -14.84
CA GLY A 166 -2.45 -5.53 -15.92
C GLY A 166 -1.93 -5.05 -17.27
N MET A 167 -1.58 -3.78 -17.42
CA MET A 167 -0.89 -3.24 -18.60
C MET A 167 0.64 -3.18 -18.44
N ASN A 168 1.17 -3.56 -17.29
CA ASN A 168 2.64 -3.63 -17.10
C ASN A 168 3.21 -4.96 -17.62
N MET A 169 2.81 -5.34 -18.82
CA MET A 169 3.35 -6.49 -19.55
C MET A 169 4.89 -6.42 -19.66
N SER A 170 5.47 -5.22 -19.71
CA SER A 170 6.91 -5.02 -19.74
C SER A 170 7.62 -5.45 -18.45
N PHE A 171 6.96 -5.35 -17.28
CA PHE A 171 7.51 -5.86 -16.03
C PHE A 171 7.40 -7.37 -15.92
N TRP A 172 6.26 -7.94 -16.37
CA TRP A 172 5.98 -9.37 -16.35
C TRP A 172 6.33 -10.08 -17.67
N GLY A 173 6.81 -9.33 -18.67
CA GLY A 173 7.13 -9.82 -20.02
C GLY A 173 7.99 -11.08 -20.07
N PRO A 174 9.02 -11.26 -19.22
CA PRO A 174 9.81 -12.50 -19.20
C PRO A 174 9.00 -13.76 -18.85
N TYR A 175 7.87 -13.59 -18.20
CA TYR A 175 6.99 -14.67 -17.76
C TYR A 175 5.70 -14.77 -18.59
N SER A 176 5.53 -13.91 -19.57
CA SER A 176 4.40 -13.92 -20.50
C SER A 176 4.74 -14.79 -21.72
N TYR A 177 4.03 -15.90 -21.87
CA TYR A 177 4.20 -16.85 -22.99
C TYR A 177 4.03 -16.22 -24.38
N SER A 178 3.59 -14.99 -24.48
CA SER A 178 3.33 -14.30 -25.74
C SER A 178 4.59 -13.74 -26.44
N TYR A 179 5.76 -13.87 -25.81
CA TYR A 179 7.00 -13.30 -26.34
C TYR A 179 8.15 -14.32 -26.52
N VAL A 180 7.84 -15.60 -26.43
CA VAL A 180 8.79 -16.66 -26.75
C VAL A 180 8.45 -17.19 -28.15
N SER A 181 8.84 -16.46 -29.15
CA SER A 181 8.91 -16.92 -30.55
C SER A 181 10.25 -16.52 -31.16
#